data_474fe404ed5f75b281619ecde6023000
#
_entry.id   474fe404ed5f75b281619ecde6023000
#
_cell.length_a   1.000
_cell.length_b   1.000
_cell.length_c   1.000
_cell.angle_alpha   90.00
_cell.angle_beta   90.00
_cell.angle_gamma   90.00
#
_symmetry.space_group_name_H-M   'P 1'
#
loop_
_entity.id
_entity.type
_entity.pdbx_description
1 polymer ?
#
loop_
_entity_poly.entity_id
_entity_poly.type
_entity_poly.pdbx_seq_one_letter_code
_entity_poly.pdbx_strand_id
1 'polypeptide(L)'
;DQVVDANGVLNPNATFMWADDTDWEDAIQRTGSRTDIGVSVSGGNNKSDYYLSAGYLTEGGYIIGSKFDRYTLNTNVNSQITSFLKIGGTLSGNISKAEGQQSQASGNNNNPFRFTRYIGPIYPIHVHDPRTKEYVLDANGNKVYDFGQAYTIEEGVEAPSRAYISGNNPAIELQNISNGYKRNQ
;
A
#
# COMPACT_ATOMS: atom_id res chain seq x y z
N ASP A 1 29.55 4.10 -23.52
CA ASP A 1 30.39 2.92 -23.40
C ASP A 1 29.51 1.69 -23.33
N GLN A 2 29.89 0.61 -24.04
CA GLN A 2 29.10 -0.61 -24.01
C GLN A 2 29.39 -1.38 -22.71
N VAL A 3 28.33 -1.82 -22.04
CA VAL A 3 28.42 -2.64 -20.81
C VAL A 3 28.99 -4.03 -21.13
N VAL A 4 28.69 -4.54 -22.32
CA VAL A 4 29.14 -5.85 -22.82
C VAL A 4 29.76 -5.63 -24.19
N ASP A 5 30.91 -6.22 -24.46
CA ASP A 5 31.57 -6.16 -25.75
C ASP A 5 30.87 -7.05 -26.80
N ALA A 6 31.34 -7.01 -28.06
CA ALA A 6 30.77 -7.78 -29.15
C ALA A 6 30.90 -9.31 -28.96
N ASN A 7 31.69 -9.79 -28.02
CA ASN A 7 31.89 -11.20 -27.67
C ASN A 7 31.05 -11.62 -26.46
N GLY A 8 30.24 -10.72 -25.89
CA GLY A 8 29.45 -10.99 -24.69
C GLY A 8 30.22 -10.89 -23.38
N VAL A 9 31.43 -10.31 -23.39
CA VAL A 9 32.27 -10.15 -22.20
C VAL A 9 31.93 -8.82 -21.53
N LEU A 10 31.74 -8.85 -20.23
CA LEU A 10 31.47 -7.65 -19.43
C LEU A 10 32.67 -6.70 -19.49
N ASN A 11 32.43 -5.44 -19.80
CA ASN A 11 33.46 -4.41 -19.73
C ASN A 11 33.92 -4.24 -18.27
N PRO A 12 35.21 -4.46 -17.96
CA PRO A 12 35.71 -4.36 -16.58
C PRO A 12 35.61 -2.96 -15.99
N ASN A 13 35.43 -1.95 -16.83
CA ASN A 13 35.23 -0.56 -16.41
C ASN A 13 33.74 -0.17 -16.36
N ALA A 14 32.82 -1.09 -16.66
CA ALA A 14 31.40 -0.83 -16.52
C ALA A 14 31.04 -0.70 -15.03
N THR A 15 30.43 0.41 -14.67
CA THR A 15 29.90 0.65 -13.34
C THR A 15 28.39 0.90 -13.43
N PHE A 16 27.67 0.55 -12.39
CA PHE A 16 26.29 0.99 -12.30
C PHE A 16 26.21 2.52 -12.33
N MET A 17 25.24 3.02 -13.07
CA MET A 17 25.00 4.48 -13.11
C MET A 17 24.58 4.99 -11.72
N TRP A 18 23.95 4.14 -10.92
CA TRP A 18 23.49 4.40 -9.56
C TRP A 18 24.14 3.40 -8.62
N ALA A 19 24.43 3.84 -7.39
CA ALA A 19 25.11 3.02 -6.39
C ALA A 19 24.17 2.01 -5.71
N ASP A 20 22.84 2.20 -5.85
CA ASP A 20 21.85 1.44 -5.11
C ASP A 20 21.42 0.18 -5.89
N ASP A 21 21.44 -0.96 -5.20
CA ASP A 21 20.70 -2.15 -5.57
C ASP A 21 19.32 -2.04 -4.91
N THR A 22 18.33 -1.60 -5.69
CA THR A 22 17.03 -1.20 -5.14
C THR A 22 16.11 -2.39 -5.00
N ASP A 23 15.74 -2.74 -3.77
CA ASP A 23 14.62 -3.63 -3.50
C ASP A 23 13.30 -2.84 -3.57
N TRP A 24 12.66 -2.89 -4.73
CA TRP A 24 11.38 -2.24 -4.96
C TRP A 24 10.22 -2.91 -4.21
N GLU A 25 10.34 -4.19 -3.87
CA GLU A 25 9.32 -4.87 -3.07
C GLU A 25 9.34 -4.37 -1.63
N ASP A 26 10.52 -4.25 -1.04
CA ASP A 26 10.68 -3.71 0.31
C ASP A 26 10.19 -2.25 0.40
N ALA A 27 10.42 -1.47 -0.64
CA ALA A 27 10.01 -0.06 -0.70
C ALA A 27 8.48 0.15 -0.63
N ILE A 28 7.67 -0.86 -0.97
CA ILE A 28 6.20 -0.78 -0.96
C ILE A 28 5.56 -1.60 0.15
N GLN A 29 6.35 -2.34 0.90
CA GLN A 29 5.87 -3.25 1.95
C GLN A 29 6.10 -2.69 3.35
N ARG A 30 5.34 -3.21 4.28
CA ARG A 30 5.50 -3.01 5.73
C ARG A 30 5.01 -4.23 6.48
N THR A 31 5.39 -4.34 7.74
CA THR A 31 4.76 -5.32 8.62
C THR A 31 3.27 -4.98 8.79
N GLY A 32 2.41 -5.93 8.43
CA GLY A 32 0.98 -5.81 8.63
C GLY A 32 0.63 -5.90 10.11
N SER A 33 -0.50 -5.29 10.49
CA SER A 33 -1.03 -5.36 11.86
C SER A 33 -2.52 -5.72 11.82
N ARG A 34 -2.97 -6.48 12.82
CA ARG A 34 -4.39 -6.81 12.98
C ARG A 34 -4.78 -6.71 14.44
N THR A 35 -5.88 -6.02 14.69
CA THR A 35 -6.52 -5.95 16.00
C THR A 35 -7.98 -6.34 15.83
N ASP A 36 -8.44 -7.29 16.64
CA ASP A 36 -9.82 -7.78 16.66
C ASP A 36 -10.32 -7.73 18.10
N ILE A 37 -11.30 -6.90 18.36
CA ILE A 37 -11.87 -6.69 19.68
C ILE A 37 -13.35 -7.00 19.61
N GLY A 38 -13.81 -7.88 20.49
CA GLY A 38 -15.21 -8.23 20.59
C GLY A 38 -15.69 -8.23 22.04
N VAL A 39 -16.89 -7.76 22.24
CA VAL A 39 -17.58 -7.83 23.51
C VAL A 39 -18.95 -8.47 23.30
N SER A 40 -19.38 -9.30 24.23
CA SER A 40 -20.72 -9.87 24.19
C SER A 40 -21.32 -9.95 25.57
N VAL A 41 -22.63 -9.84 25.61
CA VAL A 41 -23.43 -10.05 26.81
C VAL A 41 -24.61 -10.95 26.46
N SER A 42 -24.88 -11.91 27.32
CA SER A 42 -26.05 -12.77 27.22
C SER A 42 -26.68 -12.99 28.58
N GLY A 43 -27.95 -13.22 28.57
CA GLY A 43 -28.70 -13.49 29.79
C GLY A 43 -30.09 -14.00 29.48
N GLY A 44 -30.79 -14.43 30.51
CA GLY A 44 -32.13 -14.92 30.34
C GLY A 44 -32.72 -15.46 31.61
N ASN A 45 -33.98 -15.88 31.50
CA ASN A 45 -34.73 -16.61 32.50
C ASN A 45 -35.58 -17.70 31.82
N ASN A 46 -36.44 -18.37 32.58
CA ASN A 46 -37.27 -19.45 32.03
C ASN A 46 -38.22 -19.03 30.89
N LYS A 47 -38.39 -17.73 30.68
CA LYS A 47 -39.31 -17.20 29.65
C LYS A 47 -38.65 -16.38 28.55
N SER A 48 -37.45 -15.85 28.83
CA SER A 48 -36.78 -14.94 27.88
C SER A 48 -35.29 -15.15 27.91
N ASP A 49 -34.65 -15.04 26.77
CA ASP A 49 -33.22 -15.03 26.56
C ASP A 49 -32.80 -13.91 25.62
N TYR A 50 -31.63 -13.39 25.83
CA TYR A 50 -31.04 -12.38 24.94
C TYR A 50 -29.54 -12.63 24.76
N TYR A 51 -29.06 -12.22 23.62
CA TYR A 51 -27.67 -12.14 23.26
C TYR A 51 -27.41 -10.82 22.53
N LEU A 52 -26.37 -10.12 22.91
CA LEU A 52 -25.88 -8.92 22.24
C LEU A 52 -24.37 -9.04 22.09
N SER A 53 -23.84 -8.78 20.90
CA SER A 53 -22.41 -8.66 20.68
C SER A 53 -22.07 -7.49 19.79
N ALA A 54 -20.95 -6.83 20.08
CA ALA A 54 -20.34 -5.82 19.27
C ALA A 54 -18.88 -6.16 19.03
N GLY A 55 -18.39 -5.93 17.81
CA GLY A 55 -17.02 -6.22 17.42
C GLY A 55 -16.44 -5.08 16.59
N TYR A 56 -15.14 -4.88 16.74
CA TYR A 56 -14.33 -3.98 15.93
C TYR A 56 -13.07 -4.72 15.46
N LEU A 57 -12.91 -4.77 14.15
CA LEU A 57 -11.71 -5.28 13.48
C LEU A 57 -11.03 -4.13 12.76
N THR A 58 -9.74 -3.96 12.98
CA THR A 58 -8.89 -3.12 12.15
C THR A 58 -7.69 -3.92 11.68
N GLU A 59 -7.37 -3.81 10.42
CA GLU A 59 -6.26 -4.52 9.79
C GLU A 59 -5.49 -3.56 8.89
N GLY A 60 -4.19 -3.40 9.17
CA GLY A 60 -3.24 -2.76 8.27
C GLY A 60 -2.56 -3.82 7.43
N GLY A 61 -2.76 -3.79 6.12
CA GLY A 61 -2.13 -4.76 5.21
C GLY A 61 -0.62 -4.57 5.09
N TYR A 62 0.04 -5.56 4.50
CA TYR A 62 1.49 -5.53 4.27
C TYR A 62 1.91 -4.55 3.17
N ILE A 63 1.01 -4.15 2.28
CA ILE A 63 1.26 -3.05 1.34
C ILE A 63 0.96 -1.72 2.01
N ILE A 64 1.89 -0.78 1.90
CA ILE A 64 1.73 0.58 2.41
C ILE A 64 0.46 1.21 1.84
N GLY A 65 -0.31 1.90 2.68
CA GLY A 65 -1.60 2.52 2.29
C GLY A 65 -2.80 1.58 2.30
N SER A 66 -2.64 0.27 2.52
CA SER A 66 -3.77 -0.64 2.66
C SER A 66 -4.27 -0.71 4.10
N LYS A 67 -5.58 -0.55 4.29
CA LYS A 67 -6.26 -0.62 5.59
C LYS A 67 -7.68 -1.16 5.43
N PHE A 68 -8.11 -1.97 6.39
CA PHE A 68 -9.46 -2.46 6.49
C PHE A 68 -10.00 -2.29 7.90
N ASP A 69 -11.16 -1.66 8.04
CA ASP A 69 -11.88 -1.52 9.29
C ASP A 69 -13.26 -2.17 9.15
N ARG A 70 -13.72 -2.89 10.17
CA ARG A 70 -15.05 -3.48 10.24
C ARG A 70 -15.66 -3.35 11.62
N TYR A 71 -16.87 -2.83 11.68
CA TYR A 71 -17.72 -2.82 12.86
C TYR A 71 -18.82 -3.85 12.69
N THR A 72 -19.07 -4.66 13.70
CA THR A 72 -20.08 -5.71 13.66
C THR A 72 -21.00 -5.56 14.87
N LEU A 73 -22.30 -5.71 14.66
CA LEU A 73 -23.30 -5.76 15.72
C LEU A 73 -24.22 -6.96 15.48
N ASN A 74 -24.40 -7.77 16.52
CA ASN A 74 -25.39 -8.84 16.49
C ASN A 74 -26.23 -8.81 17.75
N THR A 75 -27.51 -9.02 17.58
CA THR A 75 -28.43 -9.17 18.69
C THR A 75 -29.45 -10.27 18.39
N ASN A 76 -29.77 -11.02 19.42
CA ASN A 76 -30.84 -12.02 19.38
C ASN A 76 -31.63 -11.92 20.68
N VAL A 77 -32.94 -11.86 20.54
CA VAL A 77 -33.86 -11.79 21.69
C VAL A 77 -35.01 -12.77 21.45
N ASN A 78 -35.30 -13.60 22.42
CA ASN A 78 -36.46 -14.49 22.41
C ASN A 78 -37.26 -14.28 23.69
N SER A 79 -38.57 -14.31 23.58
CA SER A 79 -39.47 -14.20 24.76
C SER A 79 -40.72 -15.02 24.60
N GLN A 80 -41.05 -15.77 25.62
CA GLN A 80 -42.34 -16.49 25.71
C GLN A 80 -43.35 -15.59 26.39
N ILE A 81 -44.23 -15.00 25.56
CA ILE A 81 -45.24 -14.04 26.03
C ILE A 81 -46.38 -14.74 26.75
N THR A 82 -46.80 -15.89 26.22
CA THR A 82 -47.80 -16.73 26.84
C THR A 82 -47.39 -18.21 26.75
N SER A 83 -48.15 -19.12 27.35
CA SER A 83 -47.88 -20.57 27.25
C SER A 83 -47.89 -21.10 25.82
N PHE A 84 -48.57 -20.42 24.88
CA PHE A 84 -48.69 -20.83 23.48
C PHE A 84 -47.97 -19.86 22.51
N LEU A 85 -47.47 -18.69 22.97
CA LEU A 85 -46.85 -17.70 22.09
C LEU A 85 -45.43 -17.40 22.50
N LYS A 86 -44.49 -17.70 21.61
CA LYS A 86 -43.08 -17.27 21.69
C LYS A 86 -42.79 -16.29 20.55
N ILE A 87 -42.13 -15.20 20.89
CA ILE A 87 -41.67 -14.17 19.94
C ILE A 87 -40.14 -14.13 20.02
N GLY A 88 -39.51 -14.05 18.86
CA GLY A 88 -38.07 -13.88 18.78
C GLY A 88 -37.67 -12.96 17.64
N GLY A 89 -36.56 -12.31 17.79
CA GLY A 89 -35.96 -11.43 16.78
C GLY A 89 -34.46 -11.50 16.76
N THR A 90 -33.89 -11.52 15.57
CA THR A 90 -32.43 -11.42 15.35
C THR A 90 -32.16 -10.22 14.46
N LEU A 91 -31.24 -9.38 14.90
CA LEU A 91 -30.69 -8.31 14.10
C LEU A 91 -29.17 -8.50 14.01
N SER A 92 -28.63 -8.52 12.80
CA SER A 92 -27.21 -8.51 12.56
C SER A 92 -26.84 -7.51 11.50
N GLY A 93 -25.75 -6.82 11.71
CA GLY A 93 -25.26 -5.82 10.77
C GLY A 93 -23.76 -5.64 10.88
N ASN A 94 -23.16 -5.23 9.78
CA ASN A 94 -21.78 -4.82 9.75
C ASN A 94 -21.60 -3.59 8.86
N ILE A 95 -20.63 -2.76 9.22
CA ILE A 95 -20.15 -1.64 8.41
C ILE A 95 -18.65 -1.88 8.22
N SER A 96 -18.19 -1.87 6.98
CA SER A 96 -16.77 -2.03 6.66
C SER A 96 -16.27 -0.88 5.79
N LYS A 97 -15.01 -0.52 6.00
CA LYS A 97 -14.28 0.46 5.21
C LYS A 97 -12.97 -0.17 4.80
N ALA A 98 -12.69 -0.16 3.51
CA ALA A 98 -11.41 -0.58 2.95
C ALA A 98 -10.73 0.62 2.30
N GLU A 99 -9.47 0.80 2.61
CA GLU A 99 -8.58 1.76 1.96
C GLU A 99 -7.45 0.99 1.29
N GLY A 100 -7.02 1.44 0.13
CA GLY A 100 -5.97 0.79 -0.64
C GLY A 100 -5.94 1.31 -2.06
N GLN A 101 -4.96 0.90 -2.82
CA GLN A 101 -4.85 1.29 -4.22
C GLN A 101 -5.92 0.58 -5.05
N GLN A 102 -6.83 1.36 -5.62
CA GLN A 102 -7.95 0.84 -6.43
C GLN A 102 -7.57 0.43 -7.86
N SER A 103 -6.35 0.70 -8.31
CA SER A 103 -5.93 0.38 -9.67
C SER A 103 -5.56 -1.10 -9.80
N GLN A 104 -6.55 -1.95 -9.88
CA GLN A 104 -6.40 -3.39 -10.14
C GLN A 104 -6.40 -3.74 -11.64
N ALA A 105 -6.46 -2.78 -12.53
CA ALA A 105 -6.38 -3.06 -13.95
C ALA A 105 -5.02 -3.68 -14.27
N SER A 106 -5.03 -4.91 -14.75
CA SER A 106 -3.84 -5.75 -15.00
C SER A 106 -2.85 -5.18 -16.02
N GLY A 107 -3.15 -4.05 -16.62
CA GLY A 107 -2.33 -3.34 -17.60
C GLY A 107 -1.79 -2.00 -17.13
N ASN A 108 -2.15 -1.53 -15.94
CA ASN A 108 -1.78 -0.21 -15.48
C ASN A 108 -0.44 -0.22 -14.73
N ASN A 109 0.47 0.68 -15.09
CA ASN A 109 1.76 0.87 -14.42
C ASN A 109 1.61 1.38 -12.97
N ASN A 110 0.42 1.84 -12.57
CA ASN A 110 0.09 2.23 -11.21
C ASN A 110 -0.15 1.04 -10.27
N ASN A 111 -0.18 -0.19 -10.79
CA ASN A 111 -0.26 -1.38 -9.93
C ASN A 111 1.12 -1.64 -9.32
N PRO A 112 1.30 -1.52 -7.99
CA PRO A 112 2.60 -1.66 -7.33
C PRO A 112 3.22 -3.04 -7.54
N PHE A 113 2.42 -4.10 -7.55
CA PHE A 113 2.91 -5.46 -7.80
C PHE A 113 3.41 -5.66 -9.23
N ARG A 114 2.75 -5.03 -10.19
CA ARG A 114 3.25 -5.06 -11.55
C ARG A 114 4.54 -4.26 -11.67
N PHE A 115 4.56 -3.06 -11.10
CA PHE A 115 5.73 -2.21 -11.13
C PHE A 115 6.96 -2.93 -10.59
N THR A 116 6.90 -3.49 -9.38
CA THR A 116 8.04 -4.15 -8.72
C THR A 116 8.55 -5.38 -9.46
N ARG A 117 7.69 -6.04 -10.26
CA ARG A 117 8.08 -7.21 -11.06
C ARG A 117 8.74 -6.86 -12.39
N TYR A 118 8.49 -5.67 -12.92
CA TYR A 118 8.98 -5.25 -14.22
C TYR A 118 10.11 -4.23 -14.14
N ILE A 119 10.22 -3.49 -13.04
CA ILE A 119 11.32 -2.56 -12.82
C ILE A 119 12.59 -3.35 -12.45
N GLY A 120 13.71 -3.00 -13.08
CA GLY A 120 14.98 -3.58 -12.69
C GLY A 120 15.53 -2.95 -11.41
N PRO A 121 16.26 -3.71 -10.58
CA PRO A 121 16.87 -3.20 -9.34
C PRO A 121 17.93 -2.11 -9.59
N ILE A 122 18.38 -1.96 -10.83
CA ILE A 122 19.28 -0.89 -11.27
C ILE A 122 18.64 0.50 -11.27
N TYR A 123 17.32 0.58 -11.19
CA TYR A 123 16.61 1.86 -11.15
C TYR A 123 16.32 2.27 -9.71
N PRO A 124 16.77 3.46 -9.29
CA PRO A 124 16.61 3.93 -7.92
C PRO A 124 15.19 4.45 -7.65
N ILE A 125 14.82 4.51 -6.36
CA ILE A 125 13.58 5.13 -5.90
C ILE A 125 13.65 6.66 -6.00
N HIS A 126 14.85 7.21 -5.80
CA HIS A 126 15.09 8.66 -5.77
C HIS A 126 16.07 9.07 -6.85
N VAL A 127 15.96 10.31 -7.27
CA VAL A 127 16.84 10.92 -8.27
C VAL A 127 18.27 11.04 -7.70
N HIS A 128 19.27 10.69 -8.53
CA HIS A 128 20.68 10.86 -8.23
C HIS A 128 21.33 11.83 -9.21
N ASP A 129 22.28 12.60 -8.72
CA ASP A 129 23.17 13.39 -9.59
C ASP A 129 24.09 12.42 -10.36
N PRO A 130 24.09 12.46 -11.70
CA PRO A 130 24.89 11.53 -12.50
C PRO A 130 26.40 11.70 -12.32
N ARG A 131 26.86 12.84 -11.80
CA ARG A 131 28.27 13.16 -11.57
C ARG A 131 28.77 12.68 -10.21
N THR A 132 28.02 13.00 -9.13
CA THR A 132 28.41 12.70 -7.75
C THR A 132 27.86 11.37 -7.26
N LYS A 133 26.81 10.85 -7.89
CA LYS A 133 26.02 9.67 -7.46
C LYS A 133 25.25 9.88 -6.16
N GLU A 134 25.22 11.08 -5.62
CA GLU A 134 24.48 11.42 -4.43
C GLU A 134 23.01 11.69 -4.74
N TYR A 135 22.14 11.59 -3.72
CA TYR A 135 20.73 11.91 -3.85
C TYR A 135 20.52 13.39 -4.13
N VAL A 136 19.65 13.69 -5.09
CA VAL A 136 19.16 15.04 -5.30
C VAL A 136 18.14 15.39 -4.21
N LEU A 137 18.31 16.54 -3.58
CA LEU A 137 17.41 17.02 -2.54
C LEU A 137 16.55 18.17 -3.06
N ASP A 138 15.31 18.24 -2.57
CA ASP A 138 14.42 19.38 -2.78
C ASP A 138 14.81 20.59 -1.89
N ALA A 139 14.09 21.70 -2.03
CA ALA A 139 14.31 22.91 -1.24
C ALA A 139 14.13 22.72 0.29
N ASN A 140 13.48 21.64 0.71
CA ASN A 140 13.24 21.28 2.11
C ASN A 140 14.25 20.26 2.64
N GLY A 141 15.20 19.81 1.80
CA GLY A 141 16.17 18.79 2.14
C GLY A 141 15.67 17.35 2.03
N ASN A 142 14.51 17.11 1.40
CA ASN A 142 14.00 15.76 1.16
C ASN A 142 14.55 15.22 -0.15
N LYS A 143 14.75 13.90 -0.22
CA LYS A 143 15.13 13.21 -1.46
C LYS A 143 14.04 13.33 -2.50
N VAL A 144 14.40 13.74 -3.72
CA VAL A 144 13.47 13.83 -4.85
C VAL A 144 13.17 12.44 -5.37
N TYR A 145 11.89 12.08 -5.54
CA TYR A 145 11.49 10.78 -6.07
C TYR A 145 11.70 10.68 -7.58
N ASP A 146 12.23 9.55 -8.05
CA ASP A 146 12.43 9.26 -9.45
C ASP A 146 11.16 8.71 -10.11
N PHE A 147 10.51 9.52 -10.94
CA PHE A 147 9.38 9.09 -11.77
C PHE A 147 9.80 8.56 -13.14
N GLY A 148 11.09 8.38 -13.38
CA GLY A 148 11.63 7.88 -14.64
C GLY A 148 11.63 8.90 -15.79
N GLN A 149 11.34 10.13 -15.49
CA GLN A 149 11.52 11.27 -16.43
C GLN A 149 12.88 11.93 -16.19
N ALA A 150 13.41 12.60 -17.21
CA ALA A 150 14.60 13.42 -17.01
C ALA A 150 14.31 14.49 -15.94
N TYR A 151 15.26 14.72 -15.05
CA TYR A 151 15.13 15.70 -13.98
C TYR A 151 16.30 16.69 -14.04
N THR A 152 15.98 17.95 -14.27
CA THR A 152 16.99 19.02 -14.31
C THR A 152 17.42 19.35 -12.88
N ILE A 153 18.68 19.13 -12.57
CA ILE A 153 19.28 19.39 -11.27
C ILE A 153 19.73 20.86 -11.20
N GLU A 154 20.45 21.29 -12.23
CA GLU A 154 20.91 22.67 -12.46
C GLU A 154 21.10 22.91 -13.96
N GLU A 155 21.39 24.11 -14.36
CA GLU A 155 21.61 24.44 -15.77
C GLU A 155 22.70 23.55 -16.39
N GLY A 156 22.32 22.79 -17.42
CA GLY A 156 23.22 21.86 -18.12
C GLY A 156 23.46 20.52 -17.44
N VAL A 157 22.80 20.24 -16.31
CA VAL A 157 22.92 18.97 -15.60
C VAL A 157 21.55 18.33 -15.39
N GLU A 158 21.37 17.18 -15.99
CA GLU A 158 20.12 16.41 -15.90
C GLU A 158 20.37 14.98 -15.44
N ALA A 159 19.54 14.49 -14.51
CA ALA A 159 19.43 13.07 -14.27
C ALA A 159 18.65 12.45 -15.46
N PRO A 160 19.16 11.34 -16.04
CA PRO A 160 18.57 10.74 -17.22
C PRO A 160 17.23 10.07 -16.92
N SER A 161 16.36 10.05 -17.95
CA SER A 161 15.11 9.30 -17.88
C SER A 161 15.34 7.79 -17.89
N ARG A 162 14.42 7.03 -17.27
CA ARG A 162 14.32 5.58 -17.46
C ARG A 162 13.74 5.26 -18.84
N ALA A 163 14.30 4.26 -19.50
CA ALA A 163 13.77 3.78 -20.76
C ALA A 163 12.45 3.01 -20.60
N TYR A 164 12.09 2.60 -19.37
CA TYR A 164 10.96 1.72 -19.09
C TYR A 164 10.19 2.15 -17.83
N ILE A 165 8.85 2.04 -17.88
CA ILE A 165 7.93 2.40 -16.78
C ILE A 165 8.18 3.82 -16.25
N SER A 166 8.17 4.81 -17.14
CA SER A 166 8.22 6.22 -16.76
C SER A 166 6.85 6.75 -16.32
N GLY A 167 6.85 7.80 -15.50
CA GLY A 167 5.66 8.50 -15.02
C GLY A 167 5.08 7.99 -13.70
N ASN A 168 5.60 6.90 -13.12
CA ASN A 168 5.12 6.32 -11.87
C ASN A 168 6.25 6.03 -10.89
N ASN A 169 5.95 6.20 -9.59
CA ASN A 169 6.79 5.75 -8.50
C ASN A 169 5.89 5.26 -7.36
N PRO A 170 5.67 3.94 -7.23
CA PRO A 170 4.74 3.40 -6.25
C PRO A 170 5.16 3.66 -4.79
N ALA A 171 6.44 3.87 -4.52
CA ALA A 171 6.91 4.16 -3.17
C ALA A 171 6.29 5.45 -2.62
N ILE A 172 6.27 6.54 -3.38
CA ILE A 172 5.63 7.79 -2.95
C ILE A 172 4.11 7.75 -3.10
N GLU A 173 3.59 7.09 -4.14
CA GLU A 173 2.14 7.04 -4.37
C GLU A 173 1.42 6.31 -3.23
N LEU A 174 1.96 5.20 -2.74
CA LEU A 174 1.41 4.45 -1.61
C LEU A 174 1.56 5.21 -0.28
N GLN A 175 2.66 5.92 -0.07
CA GLN A 175 2.83 6.76 1.11
C GLN A 175 1.82 7.91 1.14
N ASN A 176 1.52 8.53 0.00
CA ASN A 176 0.51 9.57 -0.11
C ASN A 176 -0.89 9.05 0.22
N ILE A 177 -1.24 7.84 -0.20
CA ILE A 177 -2.49 7.18 0.18
C ILE A 177 -2.54 6.96 1.69
N SER A 178 -1.45 6.45 2.28
CA SER A 178 -1.35 6.21 3.72
C SER A 178 -1.51 7.48 4.55
N ASN A 179 -1.04 8.62 4.05
CA ASN A 179 -1.13 9.92 4.71
C ASN A 179 -2.48 10.63 4.47
N GLY A 180 -3.46 9.96 3.86
CA GLY A 180 -4.78 10.51 3.62
C GLY A 180 -4.87 11.52 2.48
N TYR A 181 -3.88 11.57 1.63
CA TYR A 181 -3.90 12.42 0.44
C TYR A 181 -4.91 11.85 -0.57
N LYS A 182 -6.13 12.36 -0.53
CA LYS A 182 -7.13 12.06 -1.56
C LYS A 182 -6.76 12.86 -2.82
N ARG A 183 -6.29 12.18 -3.84
CA ARG A 183 -6.20 12.74 -5.18
C ARG A 183 -7.63 12.96 -5.66
N ASN A 184 -8.10 14.19 -5.64
CA ASN A 184 -9.34 14.54 -6.36
C ASN A 184 -9.07 14.33 -7.85
N GLN A 185 -9.71 13.34 -8.41
CA GLN A 185 -9.86 13.16 -9.86
C GLN A 185 -11.04 13.98 -10.35
#